data_ff974d0c27e7eb9b9924495673d0b656
#
_entry.id   ff974d0c27e7eb9b9924495673d0b656
#
_cell.length_a   1.000
_cell.length_b   1.000
_cell.length_c   1.000
_cell.angle_alpha   90.00
_cell.angle_beta   90.00
_cell.angle_gamma   90.00
#
_symmetry.space_group_name_H-M   'P 1'
#
loop_
_entity.id
_entity.type
_entity.pdbx_description
1 polymer ?
#
loop_
_entity_poly.entity_id
_entity_poly.type
_entity_poly.pdbx_seq_one_letter_code
_entity_poly.pdbx_strand_id
1 'polypeptide(L)'
;MIPRAHITAWRSRTPWSNDAQIEQDLVICRALVEIFSNGLAAREVAFRGGTALHKLYFDTPGRYSEDIDLVQVNAGPIGPVMKAIRARLDPWLGTPQWRQSTGRVTFYYRFESEMKPVTPMRLKVEIATREHFTVLGFKHIVFSVDSPWFRGSADVLTYAPEELLGTKLRALYQRRKGRDLFDLAMALQRLPGLDRLKVVDCFNQYLDRDGRQISRAEFEANLARKLKDAVFTSDVPPLLALGISFNATEAHQCVQEELLRRLAGEPWKQPDNMPKRG
;
A
#
# COMPACT_ATOMS: atom_id res chain seq x y z
N MET A 1 23.26 -4.14 -11.24
CA MET A 1 22.46 -2.99 -11.72
C MET A 1 22.77 -1.72 -10.94
N ILE A 2 22.75 -1.74 -9.64
CA ILE A 2 23.09 -0.61 -8.76
C ILE A 2 24.47 -0.85 -8.14
N PRO A 3 25.51 -0.01 -8.35
CA PRO A 3 26.79 -0.21 -7.71
C PRO A 3 26.67 -0.32 -6.18
N ARG A 4 27.37 -1.27 -5.57
CA ARG A 4 27.29 -1.54 -4.10
C ARG A 4 27.48 -0.29 -3.24
N ALA A 5 28.41 0.58 -3.63
CA ALA A 5 28.63 1.84 -2.92
C ALA A 5 27.38 2.72 -2.85
N HIS A 6 26.52 2.69 -3.88
CA HIS A 6 25.28 3.45 -3.93
C HIS A 6 24.20 2.83 -3.06
N ILE A 7 24.13 1.49 -2.96
CA ILE A 7 23.24 0.79 -2.04
C ILE A 7 23.65 1.10 -0.59
N THR A 8 24.95 1.05 -0.30
CA THR A 8 25.51 1.40 1.02
C THR A 8 25.18 2.84 1.40
N ALA A 9 25.31 3.78 0.47
CA ALA A 9 24.95 5.19 0.70
C ALA A 9 23.43 5.36 0.96
N TRP A 10 22.57 4.53 0.32
CA TRP A 10 21.13 4.58 0.53
C TRP A 10 20.68 4.02 1.88
N ARG A 11 21.49 3.17 2.52
CA ARG A 11 21.22 2.59 3.85
C ARG A 11 20.87 3.64 4.90
N SER A 12 21.56 4.78 4.89
CA SER A 12 21.30 5.86 5.86
C SER A 12 19.95 6.57 5.68
N ARG A 13 19.27 6.33 4.55
CA ARG A 13 17.99 6.95 4.21
C ARG A 13 16.80 6.00 4.35
N THR A 14 17.04 4.75 4.74
CA THR A 14 16.00 3.74 4.86
C THR A 14 16.12 2.99 6.19
N PRO A 15 15.01 2.57 6.79
CA PRO A 15 15.04 1.84 8.06
C PRO A 15 15.15 0.32 7.87
N TRP A 16 15.68 -0.15 6.71
CA TRP A 16 15.75 -1.58 6.40
C TRP A 16 17.04 -2.20 6.91
N SER A 17 16.95 -3.40 7.51
CA SER A 17 18.10 -4.16 7.98
C SER A 17 18.74 -5.01 6.88
N ASN A 18 17.98 -5.41 5.88
CA ASN A 18 18.40 -6.31 4.82
C ASN A 18 18.82 -5.54 3.56
N ASP A 19 20.00 -5.86 3.02
CA ASP A 19 20.56 -5.18 1.84
C ASP A 19 19.67 -5.30 0.60
N ALA A 20 19.02 -6.46 0.39
CA ALA A 20 18.08 -6.63 -0.71
C ALA A 20 16.85 -5.71 -0.55
N GLN A 21 16.39 -5.47 0.68
CA GLN A 21 15.30 -4.51 0.92
C GLN A 21 15.75 -3.08 0.66
N ILE A 22 17.00 -2.71 1.00
CA ILE A 22 17.57 -1.39 0.73
C ILE A 22 17.69 -1.16 -0.78
N GLU A 23 18.18 -2.16 -1.51
CA GLU A 23 18.29 -2.11 -2.96
C GLU A 23 16.93 -2.00 -3.64
N GLN A 24 15.97 -2.85 -3.23
CA GLN A 24 14.59 -2.81 -3.75
C GLN A 24 13.92 -1.46 -3.47
N ASP A 25 14.14 -0.89 -2.30
CA ASP A 25 13.61 0.42 -1.93
C ASP A 25 14.11 1.52 -2.87
N LEU A 26 15.40 1.50 -3.20
CA LEU A 26 15.99 2.47 -4.14
C LEU A 26 15.46 2.27 -5.56
N VAL A 27 15.25 1.01 -5.99
CA VAL A 27 14.60 0.66 -7.26
C VAL A 27 13.18 1.22 -7.32
N ILE A 28 12.39 1.02 -6.27
CA ILE A 28 11.01 1.54 -6.18
C ILE A 28 11.01 3.07 -6.23
N CYS A 29 11.89 3.72 -5.48
CA CYS A 29 12.00 5.18 -5.46
C CYS A 29 12.29 5.74 -6.86
N ARG A 30 13.27 5.17 -7.59
CA ARG A 30 13.54 5.57 -8.97
C ARG A 30 12.35 5.29 -9.89
N ALA A 31 11.74 4.11 -9.80
CA ALA A 31 10.62 3.75 -10.64
C ALA A 31 9.43 4.71 -10.47
N LEU A 32 9.14 5.16 -9.25
CA LEU A 32 8.11 6.17 -8.99
C LEU A 32 8.41 7.49 -9.70
N VAL A 33 9.62 8.03 -9.54
CA VAL A 33 10.01 9.26 -10.22
C VAL A 33 9.93 9.10 -11.74
N GLU A 34 10.44 7.99 -12.29
CA GLU A 34 10.40 7.73 -13.72
C GLU A 34 8.97 7.63 -14.28
N ILE A 35 8.06 6.93 -13.58
CA ILE A 35 6.65 6.80 -14.00
C ILE A 35 5.97 8.18 -14.01
N PHE A 36 6.08 8.93 -12.92
CA PHE A 36 5.38 10.20 -12.76
C PHE A 36 6.09 11.39 -13.44
N SER A 37 7.30 11.21 -13.98
CA SER A 37 7.96 12.16 -14.89
C SER A 37 7.49 12.02 -16.35
N ASN A 38 6.73 10.97 -16.69
CA ASN A 38 6.14 10.81 -18.02
C ASN A 38 4.79 11.54 -18.08
N GLY A 39 4.65 12.50 -18.98
CA GLY A 39 3.46 13.35 -19.06
C GLY A 39 2.14 12.60 -19.28
N LEU A 40 2.12 11.44 -19.98
CA LEU A 40 0.93 10.60 -20.11
C LEU A 40 0.70 9.78 -18.84
N ALA A 41 1.70 9.03 -18.38
CA ALA A 41 1.55 8.19 -17.20
C ALA A 41 1.17 9.03 -15.97
N ALA A 42 1.81 10.19 -15.74
CA ALA A 42 1.53 11.08 -14.61
C ALA A 42 0.07 11.57 -14.55
N ARG A 43 -0.61 11.71 -15.71
CA ARG A 43 -2.02 12.11 -15.76
C ARG A 43 -3.01 10.95 -15.72
N GLU A 44 -2.59 9.78 -16.16
CA GLU A 44 -3.49 8.63 -16.36
C GLU A 44 -3.41 7.60 -15.23
N VAL A 45 -2.44 7.70 -14.33
CA VAL A 45 -2.39 6.81 -13.16
C VAL A 45 -2.25 7.56 -11.86
N ALA A 46 -2.93 7.05 -10.82
CA ALA A 46 -2.77 7.51 -9.44
C ALA A 46 -2.09 6.39 -8.60
N PHE A 47 -1.12 6.79 -7.78
CA PHE A 47 -0.40 5.88 -6.89
C PHE A 47 -1.22 5.60 -5.64
N ARG A 48 -1.34 4.32 -5.27
CA ARG A 48 -2.11 3.90 -4.09
C ARG A 48 -1.43 2.76 -3.33
N GLY A 49 -2.13 2.19 -2.37
CA GLY A 49 -1.71 1.01 -1.63
C GLY A 49 -0.78 1.32 -0.46
N GLY A 50 -0.15 0.26 0.07
CA GLY A 50 0.76 0.38 1.21
C GLY A 50 1.99 1.20 0.88
N THR A 51 2.57 1.01 -0.30
CA THR A 51 3.76 1.75 -0.73
C THR A 51 3.49 3.25 -0.83
N ALA A 52 2.32 3.65 -1.38
CA ALA A 52 1.92 5.06 -1.43
C ALA A 52 1.80 5.68 -0.04
N LEU A 53 1.11 4.99 0.88
CA LEU A 53 0.96 5.45 2.26
C LEU A 53 2.32 5.65 2.94
N HIS A 54 3.23 4.67 2.83
CA HIS A 54 4.53 4.71 3.49
C HIS A 54 5.53 5.68 2.83
N LYS A 55 5.44 5.90 1.52
CA LYS A 55 6.38 6.78 0.80
C LYS A 55 5.96 8.24 0.77
N LEU A 56 4.66 8.52 0.85
CA LEU A 56 4.14 9.87 0.64
C LEU A 56 3.62 10.52 1.93
N TYR A 57 3.26 9.74 2.94
CA TYR A 57 2.57 10.26 4.12
C TYR A 57 3.30 10.01 5.44
N PHE A 58 4.34 9.18 5.46
CA PHE A 58 5.16 8.99 6.65
C PHE A 58 6.58 9.47 6.41
N ASP A 59 7.11 10.25 7.35
CA ASP A 59 8.52 10.69 7.33
C ASP A 59 9.47 9.49 7.33
N THR A 60 9.10 8.44 8.07
CA THR A 60 9.83 7.17 8.10
C THR A 60 8.84 6.02 7.92
N PRO A 61 9.04 5.16 6.90
CA PRO A 61 8.17 4.02 6.69
C PRO A 61 8.27 3.03 7.86
N GLY A 62 7.13 2.49 8.30
CA GLY A 62 7.08 1.54 9.42
C GLY A 62 7.29 0.10 9.03
N ARG A 63 7.08 -0.22 7.77
CA ARG A 63 7.31 -1.55 7.21
C ARG A 63 7.73 -1.49 5.75
N TYR A 64 8.43 -2.53 5.34
CA TYR A 64 8.81 -2.76 3.96
C TYR A 64 7.60 -3.01 3.06
N SER A 65 7.67 -2.48 1.84
CA SER A 65 6.68 -2.70 0.78
C SER A 65 7.41 -2.75 -0.56
N GLU A 66 7.09 -3.73 -1.39
CA GLU A 66 7.85 -4.12 -2.59
C GLU A 66 7.13 -3.86 -3.91
N ASP A 67 5.83 -3.51 -3.85
CA ASP A 67 4.98 -3.34 -5.01
C ASP A 67 4.68 -1.86 -5.28
N ILE A 68 4.52 -1.50 -6.55
CA ILE A 68 3.93 -0.23 -6.98
C ILE A 68 2.50 -0.51 -7.43
N ASP A 69 1.53 -0.06 -6.64
CA ASP A 69 0.10 -0.18 -6.94
C ASP A 69 -0.41 1.12 -7.56
N LEU A 70 -0.91 1.06 -8.78
CA LEU A 70 -1.46 2.17 -9.54
C LEU A 70 -2.94 1.94 -9.85
N VAL A 71 -3.65 3.03 -10.08
CA VAL A 71 -5.03 3.01 -10.57
C VAL A 71 -5.09 3.85 -11.84
N GLN A 72 -5.69 3.32 -12.88
CA GLN A 72 -6.00 4.12 -14.06
C GLN A 72 -7.08 5.15 -13.71
N VAL A 73 -6.76 6.43 -13.89
CA VAL A 73 -7.65 7.55 -13.50
C VAL A 73 -8.89 7.62 -14.39
N ASN A 74 -8.67 7.62 -15.70
CA ASN A 74 -9.73 7.74 -16.68
C ASN A 74 -10.07 6.38 -17.30
N ALA A 75 -11.36 6.08 -17.44
CA ALA A 75 -11.79 4.90 -18.18
C ALA A 75 -11.37 4.99 -19.66
N GLY A 76 -10.72 3.95 -20.16
CA GLY A 76 -10.24 3.93 -21.52
C GLY A 76 -9.25 2.79 -21.78
N PRO A 77 -8.71 2.71 -23.02
CA PRO A 77 -7.73 1.69 -23.36
C PRO A 77 -6.46 1.83 -22.54
N ILE A 78 -6.05 0.77 -21.84
CA ILE A 78 -4.86 0.77 -20.98
C ILE A 78 -3.54 0.71 -21.78
N GLY A 79 -3.57 0.31 -23.05
CA GLY A 79 -2.38 0.13 -23.89
C GLY A 79 -1.44 1.34 -23.95
N PRO A 80 -1.92 2.57 -24.19
CA PRO A 80 -1.09 3.78 -24.15
C PRO A 80 -0.38 3.98 -22.82
N VAL A 81 -1.05 3.78 -21.68
CA VAL A 81 -0.48 3.88 -20.33
C VAL A 81 0.60 2.83 -20.12
N MET A 82 0.33 1.58 -20.54
CA MET A 82 1.32 0.50 -20.50
C MET A 82 2.60 0.87 -21.27
N LYS A 83 2.45 1.39 -22.47
CA LYS A 83 3.59 1.84 -23.30
C LYS A 83 4.36 2.97 -22.64
N ALA A 84 3.68 3.95 -22.05
CA ALA A 84 4.29 5.09 -21.38
C ALA A 84 5.12 4.65 -20.16
N ILE A 85 4.59 3.76 -19.33
CA ILE A 85 5.31 3.21 -18.16
C ILE A 85 6.52 2.39 -18.62
N ARG A 86 6.35 1.50 -19.59
CA ARG A 86 7.43 0.68 -20.12
C ARG A 86 8.55 1.50 -20.77
N ALA A 87 8.22 2.56 -21.48
CA ALA A 87 9.20 3.47 -22.08
C ALA A 87 10.14 4.11 -21.02
N ARG A 88 9.68 4.23 -19.77
CA ARG A 88 10.49 4.77 -18.66
C ARG A 88 11.24 3.68 -17.90
N LEU A 89 10.67 2.50 -17.74
CA LEU A 89 11.24 1.44 -16.90
C LEU A 89 12.10 0.44 -17.68
N ASP A 90 11.69 0.05 -18.89
CA ASP A 90 12.40 -0.97 -19.70
C ASP A 90 13.89 -0.63 -19.98
N PRO A 91 14.30 0.65 -20.18
CA PRO A 91 15.69 0.98 -20.47
C PRO A 91 16.69 0.61 -19.36
N TRP A 92 16.24 0.48 -18.10
CA TRP A 92 17.14 0.20 -16.98
C TRP A 92 16.73 -1.02 -16.14
N LEU A 93 15.48 -1.51 -16.28
CA LEU A 93 15.01 -2.75 -15.63
C LEU A 93 14.92 -3.93 -16.59
N GLY A 94 15.09 -3.69 -17.90
CA GLY A 94 14.86 -4.70 -18.94
C GLY A 94 13.38 -4.89 -19.24
N THR A 95 13.09 -5.84 -20.15
CA THR A 95 11.72 -6.13 -20.58
C THR A 95 10.95 -6.92 -19.52
N PRO A 96 9.79 -6.44 -19.05
CA PRO A 96 9.03 -7.16 -18.04
C PRO A 96 8.27 -8.33 -18.61
N GLN A 97 8.05 -9.34 -17.81
CA GLN A 97 6.89 -10.20 -17.99
C GLN A 97 5.65 -9.43 -17.57
N TRP A 98 4.56 -9.57 -18.32
CA TRP A 98 3.32 -8.90 -17.98
C TRP A 98 2.12 -9.82 -18.11
N ARG A 99 1.08 -9.52 -17.35
CA ARG A 99 -0.17 -10.25 -17.32
C ARG A 99 -1.33 -9.27 -17.28
N GLN A 100 -2.34 -9.50 -18.09
CA GLN A 100 -3.61 -8.81 -18.04
C GLN A 100 -4.70 -9.77 -17.59
N SER A 101 -5.49 -9.33 -16.63
CA SER A 101 -6.71 -10.00 -16.19
C SER A 101 -7.83 -8.98 -16.12
N THR A 102 -9.07 -9.43 -15.92
CA THR A 102 -10.21 -8.52 -15.83
C THR A 102 -9.99 -7.47 -14.72
N GLY A 103 -9.90 -6.20 -15.12
CA GLY A 103 -9.75 -5.06 -14.22
C GLY A 103 -8.34 -4.80 -13.71
N ARG A 104 -7.30 -5.43 -14.31
CA ARG A 104 -5.93 -5.27 -13.83
C ARG A 104 -4.88 -5.65 -14.88
N VAL A 105 -3.80 -4.88 -14.92
CA VAL A 105 -2.56 -5.20 -15.62
C VAL A 105 -1.44 -5.25 -14.60
N THR A 106 -0.53 -6.21 -14.73
CA THR A 106 0.63 -6.36 -13.84
C THR A 106 1.88 -6.58 -14.65
N PHE A 107 2.93 -5.77 -14.39
CA PHE A 107 4.28 -5.96 -14.87
C PHE A 107 5.14 -6.59 -13.78
N TYR A 108 6.05 -7.49 -14.18
CA TYR A 108 7.04 -8.11 -13.33
C TYR A 108 8.43 -7.89 -13.94
N TYR A 109 9.16 -6.93 -13.42
CA TYR A 109 10.56 -6.70 -13.75
C TYR A 109 11.42 -7.55 -12.83
N ARG A 110 12.19 -8.47 -13.38
CA ARG A 110 13.05 -9.39 -12.64
C ARG A 110 14.49 -8.96 -12.79
N PHE A 111 15.23 -8.96 -11.68
CA PHE A 111 16.64 -8.65 -11.62
C PHE A 111 17.28 -9.41 -10.46
N GLU A 112 18.60 -9.35 -10.35
CA GLU A 112 19.35 -9.95 -9.26
C GLU A 112 19.93 -8.87 -8.37
N SER A 113 20.02 -9.15 -7.05
CA SER A 113 20.64 -8.26 -6.09
C SER A 113 22.15 -8.14 -6.36
N GLU A 114 22.70 -6.94 -6.19
CA GLU A 114 24.15 -6.70 -6.25
C GLU A 114 24.87 -7.17 -4.99
N MET A 115 24.18 -7.14 -3.85
CA MET A 115 24.75 -7.58 -2.57
C MET A 115 24.77 -9.10 -2.49
N LYS A 116 25.83 -9.67 -1.89
CA LYS A 116 25.93 -11.11 -1.67
C LYS A 116 25.26 -11.53 -0.36
N PRO A 117 24.61 -12.70 -0.31
CA PRO A 117 24.41 -13.65 -1.42
C PRO A 117 23.46 -13.05 -2.47
N VAL A 118 23.76 -13.28 -3.76
CA VAL A 118 22.92 -12.84 -4.87
C VAL A 118 21.55 -13.51 -4.75
N THR A 119 20.50 -12.72 -4.71
CA THR A 119 19.12 -13.17 -4.58
C THR A 119 18.27 -12.67 -5.76
N PRO A 120 17.37 -13.51 -6.29
CA PRO A 120 16.39 -13.05 -7.28
C PRO A 120 15.48 -11.99 -6.67
N MET A 121 15.35 -10.87 -7.36
CA MET A 121 14.51 -9.74 -6.98
C MET A 121 13.47 -9.47 -8.06
N ARG A 122 12.41 -8.77 -7.67
CA ARG A 122 11.31 -8.46 -8.57
C ARG A 122 10.64 -7.15 -8.18
N LEU A 123 10.56 -6.21 -9.13
CA LEU A 123 9.63 -5.10 -9.02
C LEU A 123 8.30 -5.49 -9.66
N LYS A 124 7.22 -5.45 -8.90
CA LYS A 124 5.86 -5.60 -9.38
C LYS A 124 5.23 -4.22 -9.53
N VAL A 125 4.72 -3.91 -10.73
CA VAL A 125 3.90 -2.72 -10.99
C VAL A 125 2.52 -3.20 -11.39
N GLU A 126 1.52 -2.91 -10.57
CA GLU A 126 0.13 -3.30 -10.80
C GLU A 126 -0.72 -2.07 -11.11
N ILE A 127 -1.55 -2.14 -12.16
CA ILE A 127 -2.46 -1.07 -12.57
C ILE A 127 -3.88 -1.62 -12.49
N ALA A 128 -4.67 -1.13 -11.54
CA ALA A 128 -6.11 -1.40 -11.51
C ALA A 128 -6.82 -0.56 -12.57
N THR A 129 -7.75 -1.20 -13.31
CA THR A 129 -8.47 -0.60 -14.45
C THR A 129 -9.99 -0.67 -14.30
N ARG A 130 -10.48 -0.58 -13.06
CA ARG A 130 -11.93 -0.62 -12.74
C ARG A 130 -12.40 0.51 -11.84
N GLU A 131 -11.52 1.02 -10.97
CA GLU A 131 -11.89 2.02 -9.97
C GLU A 131 -11.48 3.42 -10.45
N HIS A 132 -12.07 3.88 -11.58
CA HIS A 132 -11.78 5.18 -12.20
C HIS A 132 -12.45 6.33 -11.45
N PHE A 133 -12.28 6.39 -10.12
CA PHE A 133 -12.90 7.42 -9.30
C PHE A 133 -12.08 7.71 -8.04
N THR A 134 -12.38 8.80 -7.41
CA THR A 134 -11.94 9.17 -6.07
C THR A 134 -13.12 9.75 -5.30
N VAL A 135 -13.09 9.60 -3.99
CA VAL A 135 -14.11 10.13 -3.08
C VAL A 135 -13.76 11.56 -2.64
N LEU A 136 -12.49 11.80 -2.34
CA LEU A 136 -12.02 13.08 -1.77
C LEU A 136 -11.21 13.93 -2.78
N GLY A 137 -11.16 13.50 -4.04
CA GLY A 137 -10.31 14.12 -5.03
C GLY A 137 -8.84 13.67 -4.92
N PHE A 138 -8.15 13.69 -6.04
CA PHE A 138 -6.73 13.37 -6.08
C PHE A 138 -5.89 14.46 -5.43
N LYS A 139 -4.71 14.06 -4.96
CA LYS A 139 -3.66 14.92 -4.43
C LYS A 139 -2.41 14.81 -5.28
N HIS A 140 -1.67 15.88 -5.34
CA HIS A 140 -0.35 15.95 -5.93
C HIS A 140 0.67 16.09 -4.82
N ILE A 141 1.65 15.18 -4.77
CA ILE A 141 2.70 15.19 -3.76
C ILE A 141 4.05 15.10 -4.45
N VAL A 142 4.91 16.08 -4.20
CA VAL A 142 6.27 16.07 -4.72
C VAL A 142 7.06 14.96 -4.03
N PHE A 143 7.55 14.01 -4.82
CA PHE A 143 8.39 12.92 -4.37
C PHE A 143 9.78 13.04 -5.00
N SER A 144 10.82 13.06 -4.18
CA SER A 144 12.20 13.28 -4.62
C SER A 144 13.12 12.15 -4.20
N VAL A 145 14.06 11.82 -5.07
CA VAL A 145 15.14 10.87 -4.81
C VAL A 145 16.46 11.58 -5.01
N ASP A 146 17.31 11.54 -4.00
CA ASP A 146 18.67 12.05 -4.07
C ASP A 146 19.64 10.95 -3.63
N SER A 147 20.13 10.19 -4.58
CA SER A 147 21.16 9.16 -4.37
C SER A 147 22.26 9.29 -5.42
N PRO A 148 23.47 8.76 -5.16
CA PRO A 148 24.54 8.74 -6.15
C PRO A 148 24.19 7.94 -7.41
N TRP A 149 23.25 7.01 -7.33
CA TRP A 149 22.78 6.21 -8.47
C TRP A 149 21.71 6.91 -9.30
N PHE A 150 20.81 7.66 -8.65
CA PHE A 150 19.71 8.33 -9.31
C PHE A 150 19.30 9.59 -8.53
N ARG A 151 19.13 10.70 -9.24
CA ARG A 151 18.55 11.94 -8.72
C ARG A 151 17.37 12.34 -9.58
N GLY A 152 16.26 12.69 -8.95
CA GLY A 152 15.08 13.14 -9.66
C GLY A 152 13.96 13.46 -8.72
N SER A 153 12.96 14.16 -9.26
CA SER A 153 11.74 14.53 -8.56
C SER A 153 10.57 14.42 -9.50
N ALA A 154 9.41 14.04 -9.00
CA ALA A 154 8.16 14.02 -9.75
C ALA A 154 6.99 14.45 -8.87
N ASP A 155 5.99 15.04 -9.50
CA ASP A 155 4.70 15.33 -8.88
C ASP A 155 3.80 14.10 -8.97
N VAL A 156 3.68 13.38 -7.87
CA VAL A 156 2.99 12.08 -7.81
C VAL A 156 1.51 12.28 -7.56
N LEU A 157 0.69 11.88 -8.53
CA LEU A 157 -0.76 11.83 -8.38
C LEU A 157 -1.13 10.67 -7.44
N THR A 158 -1.86 10.97 -6.37
CA THR A 158 -2.28 10.00 -5.35
C THR A 158 -3.61 10.39 -4.74
N TYR A 159 -4.04 9.67 -3.74
CA TYR A 159 -5.28 9.90 -2.99
C TYR A 159 -5.01 10.61 -1.67
N ALA A 160 -6.00 11.28 -1.09
CA ALA A 160 -5.94 11.77 0.27
C ALA A 160 -5.66 10.59 1.25
N PRO A 161 -4.96 10.83 2.38
CA PRO A 161 -4.62 9.75 3.32
C PRO A 161 -5.88 9.06 3.86
N GLU A 162 -6.97 9.79 4.09
CA GLU A 162 -8.25 9.23 4.50
C GLU A 162 -8.81 8.23 3.49
N GLU A 163 -8.70 8.53 2.19
CA GLU A 163 -9.17 7.65 1.13
C GLU A 163 -8.28 6.41 0.99
N LEU A 164 -6.95 6.57 1.07
CA LEU A 164 -6.03 5.42 1.13
C LEU A 164 -6.39 4.49 2.28
N LEU A 165 -6.68 5.05 3.46
CA LEU A 165 -7.04 4.27 4.65
C LEU A 165 -8.46 3.68 4.55
N GLY A 166 -9.42 4.34 3.92
CA GLY A 166 -10.72 3.77 3.60
C GLY A 166 -10.60 2.52 2.73
N THR A 167 -9.75 2.57 1.69
CA THR A 167 -9.45 1.38 0.85
C THR A 167 -8.67 0.32 1.63
N LYS A 168 -7.83 0.69 2.61
CA LYS A 168 -7.15 -0.23 3.54
C LYS A 168 -8.13 -0.91 4.48
N LEU A 169 -9.12 -0.19 5.00
CA LEU A 169 -10.17 -0.74 5.83
C LEU A 169 -10.99 -1.78 5.05
N ARG A 170 -11.33 -1.48 3.78
CA ARG A 170 -11.94 -2.46 2.87
C ARG A 170 -11.06 -3.70 2.68
N ALA A 171 -9.77 -3.52 2.44
CA ALA A 171 -8.82 -4.61 2.28
C ALA A 171 -8.70 -5.46 3.56
N LEU A 172 -8.65 -4.84 4.74
CA LEU A 172 -8.64 -5.53 6.03
C LEU A 172 -9.87 -6.42 6.21
N TYR A 173 -11.05 -5.97 5.76
CA TYR A 173 -12.26 -6.81 5.77
C TYR A 173 -12.17 -7.96 4.77
N GLN A 174 -11.73 -7.70 3.52
CA GLN A 174 -11.83 -8.63 2.39
C GLN A 174 -10.74 -9.71 2.37
N ARG A 175 -9.54 -9.43 2.89
CA ARG A 175 -8.38 -10.33 2.77
C ARG A 175 -7.71 -10.61 4.12
N ARG A 176 -6.87 -11.66 4.16
CA ARG A 176 -6.14 -12.07 5.38
C ARG A 176 -4.70 -11.57 5.34
N LYS A 177 -4.50 -10.25 5.47
CA LYS A 177 -3.18 -9.64 5.52
C LYS A 177 -3.06 -8.74 6.76
N GLY A 178 -2.25 -9.16 7.73
CA GLY A 178 -2.02 -8.42 8.97
C GLY A 178 -1.46 -7.03 8.73
N ARG A 179 -0.72 -6.83 7.65
CA ARG A 179 -0.19 -5.53 7.23
C ARG A 179 -1.28 -4.47 6.98
N ASP A 180 -2.52 -4.87 6.67
CA ASP A 180 -3.60 -3.90 6.53
C ASP A 180 -4.02 -3.34 7.90
N LEU A 181 -4.02 -4.17 8.94
CA LEU A 181 -4.24 -3.75 10.32
C LEU A 181 -3.08 -2.86 10.82
N PHE A 182 -1.84 -3.26 10.55
CA PHE A 182 -0.66 -2.50 10.90
C PHE A 182 -0.68 -1.09 10.28
N ASP A 183 -0.95 -0.99 8.96
CA ASP A 183 -0.98 0.28 8.24
C ASP A 183 -2.04 1.22 8.81
N LEU A 184 -3.23 0.71 9.15
CA LEU A 184 -4.31 1.49 9.76
C LEU A 184 -3.90 2.00 11.14
N ALA A 185 -3.43 1.11 12.04
CA ALA A 185 -3.03 1.48 13.38
C ALA A 185 -1.88 2.51 13.38
N MET A 186 -0.89 2.30 12.52
CA MET A 186 0.23 3.22 12.37
C MET A 186 -0.21 4.61 11.88
N ALA A 187 -1.11 4.66 10.90
CA ALA A 187 -1.62 5.93 10.38
C ALA A 187 -2.44 6.69 11.44
N LEU A 188 -3.28 5.99 12.21
CA LEU A 188 -4.05 6.58 13.30
C LEU A 188 -3.15 7.21 14.38
N GLN A 189 -1.95 6.65 14.58
CA GLN A 189 -0.97 7.16 15.55
C GLN A 189 -0.10 8.29 14.99
N ARG A 190 0.29 8.22 13.71
CA ARG A 190 1.31 9.10 13.11
C ARG A 190 0.76 10.25 12.26
N LEU A 191 -0.53 10.22 11.94
CA LEU A 191 -1.18 11.29 11.19
C LEU A 191 -2.19 12.03 12.09
N PRO A 192 -1.75 13.00 12.90
CA PRO A 192 -2.60 13.64 13.91
C PRO A 192 -3.78 14.40 13.29
N GLY A 193 -3.66 14.90 12.06
CA GLY A 193 -4.72 15.59 11.32
C GLY A 193 -5.70 14.68 10.59
N LEU A 194 -5.57 13.34 10.72
CA LEU A 194 -6.41 12.38 10.02
C LEU A 194 -7.88 12.47 10.47
N ASP A 195 -8.79 12.66 9.52
CA ASP A 195 -10.24 12.65 9.75
C ASP A 195 -10.80 11.22 9.71
N ARG A 196 -11.08 10.66 10.90
CA ARG A 196 -11.58 9.28 11.06
C ARG A 196 -12.95 9.07 10.40
N LEU A 197 -13.79 10.10 10.39
CA LEU A 197 -15.12 10.00 9.75
C LEU A 197 -14.97 9.90 8.24
N LYS A 198 -14.07 10.68 7.64
CA LYS A 198 -13.78 10.57 6.20
C LYS A 198 -13.18 9.22 5.82
N VAL A 199 -12.36 8.61 6.70
CA VAL A 199 -11.85 7.24 6.47
C VAL A 199 -13.01 6.25 6.36
N VAL A 200 -13.96 6.31 7.29
CA VAL A 200 -15.13 5.43 7.31
C VAL A 200 -16.08 5.73 6.15
N ASP A 201 -16.28 7.01 5.81
CA ASP A 201 -17.10 7.41 4.66
C ASP A 201 -16.49 6.89 3.35
N CYS A 202 -15.20 7.05 3.13
CA CYS A 202 -14.51 6.45 1.98
C CYS A 202 -14.70 4.93 1.93
N PHE A 203 -14.52 4.23 3.06
CA PHE A 203 -14.76 2.79 3.14
C PHE A 203 -16.18 2.41 2.68
N ASN A 204 -17.20 3.10 3.18
CA ASN A 204 -18.59 2.86 2.82
C ASN A 204 -18.84 3.13 1.34
N GLN A 205 -18.38 4.25 0.80
CA GLN A 205 -18.56 4.61 -0.61
C GLN A 205 -17.91 3.61 -1.57
N TYR A 206 -16.73 3.07 -1.22
CA TYR A 206 -16.10 2.00 -2.00
C TYR A 206 -16.88 0.69 -1.95
N LEU A 207 -17.51 0.36 -0.82
CA LEU A 207 -18.39 -0.81 -0.69
C LEU A 207 -19.69 -0.64 -1.44
N ASP A 208 -20.32 0.52 -1.34
CA ASP A 208 -21.59 0.82 -2.04
C ASP A 208 -21.42 0.69 -3.57
N ARG A 209 -20.28 1.10 -4.12
CA ARG A 209 -19.97 0.90 -5.54
C ARG A 209 -19.76 -0.57 -5.94
N ASP A 210 -19.36 -1.40 -4.99
CA ASP A 210 -19.30 -2.86 -5.14
C ASP A 210 -20.67 -3.53 -4.88
N GLY A 211 -21.73 -2.76 -4.59
CA GLY A 211 -23.07 -3.26 -4.24
C GLY A 211 -23.10 -3.97 -2.88
N ARG A 212 -22.27 -3.57 -1.94
CA ARG A 212 -22.10 -4.19 -0.61
C ARG A 212 -22.26 -3.17 0.49
N GLN A 213 -22.81 -3.63 1.61
CA GLN A 213 -22.80 -2.89 2.87
C GLN A 213 -22.31 -3.83 3.97
N ILE A 214 -21.51 -3.34 4.88
CA ILE A 214 -20.92 -4.11 5.97
C ILE A 214 -21.27 -3.43 7.28
N SER A 215 -21.98 -4.13 8.13
CA SER A 215 -22.31 -3.66 9.47
C SER A 215 -21.08 -3.72 10.40
N ARG A 216 -21.12 -2.94 11.46
CA ARG A 216 -20.12 -2.97 12.53
C ARG A 216 -19.94 -4.39 13.07
N ALA A 217 -21.03 -5.08 13.41
CA ALA A 217 -20.97 -6.45 13.95
C ALA A 217 -20.30 -7.44 12.99
N GLU A 218 -20.56 -7.34 11.68
CA GLU A 218 -19.95 -8.20 10.67
C GLU A 218 -18.44 -7.93 10.56
N PHE A 219 -18.02 -6.65 10.58
CA PHE A 219 -16.62 -6.32 10.54
C PHE A 219 -15.88 -6.81 11.79
N GLU A 220 -16.40 -6.52 12.97
CA GLU A 220 -15.80 -6.94 14.27
C GLU A 220 -15.70 -8.47 14.35
N ALA A 221 -16.72 -9.23 13.97
CA ALA A 221 -16.70 -10.70 13.92
C ALA A 221 -15.66 -11.24 12.91
N ASN A 222 -15.56 -10.60 11.74
CA ASN A 222 -14.56 -10.95 10.72
C ASN A 222 -13.13 -10.74 11.25
N LEU A 223 -12.86 -9.61 11.87
CA LEU A 223 -11.54 -9.27 12.38
C LEU A 223 -11.15 -10.14 13.58
N ALA A 224 -12.09 -10.43 14.49
CA ALA A 224 -11.87 -11.33 15.62
C ALA A 224 -11.46 -12.75 15.19
N ARG A 225 -12.02 -13.25 14.08
CA ARG A 225 -11.60 -14.54 13.47
C ARG A 225 -10.18 -14.45 12.90
N LYS A 226 -9.83 -13.35 12.23
CA LYS A 226 -8.51 -13.13 11.64
C LYS A 226 -7.40 -13.04 12.69
N LEU A 227 -7.69 -12.43 13.84
CA LEU A 227 -6.73 -12.35 14.95
C LEU A 227 -6.35 -13.71 15.54
N LYS A 228 -7.19 -14.73 15.37
CA LYS A 228 -6.90 -16.12 15.74
C LYS A 228 -6.12 -16.89 14.66
N ASP A 229 -5.93 -16.29 13.47
CA ASP A 229 -5.25 -16.92 12.34
C ASP A 229 -3.75 -16.59 12.38
N ALA A 230 -2.91 -17.62 12.51
CA ALA A 230 -1.46 -17.46 12.55
C ALA A 230 -0.89 -16.82 11.27
N VAL A 231 -1.49 -17.07 10.08
CA VAL A 231 -1.07 -16.44 8.83
C VAL A 231 -1.30 -14.93 8.84
N PHE A 232 -2.39 -14.49 9.47
CA PHE A 232 -2.70 -13.07 9.62
C PHE A 232 -1.73 -12.38 10.59
N THR A 233 -1.48 -12.99 11.75
CA THR A 233 -0.64 -12.38 12.79
C THR A 233 0.86 -12.41 12.45
N SER A 234 1.33 -13.40 11.68
CA SER A 234 2.73 -13.53 11.25
C SER A 234 3.07 -12.76 9.96
N ASP A 235 2.11 -12.12 9.29
CA ASP A 235 2.32 -11.39 8.02
C ASP A 235 3.18 -10.12 8.20
N VAL A 236 3.17 -9.50 9.38
CA VAL A 236 3.81 -8.20 9.63
C VAL A 236 5.27 -8.30 10.10
N PRO A 237 5.64 -9.14 11.09
CA PRO A 237 6.95 -9.13 11.70
C PRO A 237 8.15 -9.17 10.73
N PRO A 238 8.14 -9.95 9.64
CA PRO A 238 9.25 -9.99 8.68
C PRO A 238 9.42 -8.70 7.87
N LEU A 239 8.43 -7.80 7.89
CA LEU A 239 8.39 -6.58 7.10
C LEU A 239 8.74 -5.33 7.92
N LEU A 240 8.82 -5.44 9.25
CA LEU A 240 8.98 -4.28 10.11
C LEU A 240 10.30 -3.54 9.88
N ALA A 241 10.22 -2.22 9.93
CA ALA A 241 11.39 -1.35 9.96
C ALA A 241 12.15 -1.51 11.28
N LEU A 242 13.44 -1.17 11.27
CA LEU A 242 14.28 -1.18 12.49
C LEU A 242 13.67 -0.30 13.58
N GLY A 243 13.58 -0.83 14.80
CA GLY A 243 13.03 -0.13 15.95
C GLY A 243 11.50 -0.04 15.99
N ILE A 244 10.80 -0.64 15.03
CA ILE A 244 9.34 -0.73 15.03
C ILE A 244 8.91 -2.09 15.56
N SER A 245 7.95 -2.08 16.49
CA SER A 245 7.27 -3.27 16.99
C SER A 245 5.81 -3.31 16.53
N PHE A 246 5.23 -4.49 16.50
CA PHE A 246 3.83 -4.68 16.18
C PHE A 246 3.18 -5.64 17.16
N ASN A 247 2.15 -5.15 17.82
CA ASN A 247 1.26 -5.94 18.64
C ASN A 247 -0.13 -5.93 17.99
N ALA A 248 -0.57 -7.09 17.48
CA ALA A 248 -1.83 -7.23 16.78
C ALA A 248 -3.05 -6.90 17.64
N THR A 249 -2.97 -7.16 18.96
CA THR A 249 -4.07 -6.87 19.91
C THR A 249 -4.22 -5.36 20.13
N GLU A 250 -3.11 -4.65 20.34
CA GLU A 250 -3.11 -3.18 20.48
C GLU A 250 -3.56 -2.49 19.19
N ALA A 251 -3.06 -2.96 18.06
CA ALA A 251 -3.47 -2.45 16.75
C ALA A 251 -4.97 -2.68 16.49
N HIS A 252 -5.49 -3.86 16.85
CA HIS A 252 -6.92 -4.14 16.79
C HIS A 252 -7.72 -3.19 17.67
N GLN A 253 -7.32 -3.01 18.93
CA GLN A 253 -8.00 -2.11 19.86
C GLN A 253 -8.04 -0.68 19.31
N CYS A 254 -6.90 -0.16 18.82
CA CYS A 254 -6.81 1.15 18.20
C CYS A 254 -7.77 1.30 17.01
N VAL A 255 -7.75 0.36 16.06
CA VAL A 255 -8.63 0.39 14.89
C VAL A 255 -10.10 0.25 15.28
N GLN A 256 -10.42 -0.59 16.26
CA GLN A 256 -11.77 -0.76 16.76
C GLN A 256 -12.32 0.54 17.37
N GLU A 257 -11.54 1.20 18.22
CA GLU A 257 -11.95 2.43 18.91
C GLU A 257 -12.05 3.61 17.95
N GLU A 258 -11.08 3.75 17.05
CA GLU A 258 -10.96 4.92 16.18
C GLU A 258 -11.78 4.81 14.88
N LEU A 259 -12.03 3.61 14.36
CA LEU A 259 -12.73 3.43 13.08
C LEU A 259 -13.98 2.56 13.20
N LEU A 260 -13.90 1.32 13.77
CA LEU A 260 -15.01 0.39 13.68
C LEU A 260 -16.22 0.84 14.49
N ARG A 261 -16.03 1.56 15.61
CA ARG A 261 -17.14 2.15 16.40
C ARG A 261 -17.93 3.19 15.62
N ARG A 262 -17.40 3.70 14.51
CA ARG A 262 -18.06 4.68 13.63
C ARG A 262 -18.83 4.03 12.47
N LEU A 263 -18.72 2.71 12.31
CA LEU A 263 -19.52 1.96 11.36
C LEU A 263 -20.97 1.85 11.83
N ALA A 264 -21.89 1.75 10.89
CA ALA A 264 -23.30 1.57 11.17
C ALA A 264 -23.60 0.20 11.81
N GLY A 265 -24.58 0.15 12.69
CA GLY A 265 -25.07 -1.07 13.34
C GLY A 265 -24.53 -1.27 14.75
N GLU A 266 -25.09 -2.29 15.43
CA GLU A 266 -24.72 -2.67 16.78
C GLU A 266 -23.36 -3.36 16.84
N PRO A 267 -22.65 -3.30 17.98
CA PRO A 267 -21.41 -4.03 18.18
C PRO A 267 -21.64 -5.56 18.13
N TRP A 268 -20.61 -6.27 17.69
CA TRP A 268 -20.63 -7.72 17.69
C TRP A 268 -20.66 -8.29 19.12
N LYS A 269 -21.65 -9.16 19.40
CA LYS A 269 -21.75 -9.89 20.68
C LYS A 269 -21.06 -11.24 20.52
N GLN A 270 -20.00 -11.46 21.31
CA GLN A 270 -19.31 -12.77 21.28
C GLN A 270 -20.28 -13.88 21.71
N PRO A 271 -20.27 -15.04 21.03
CA PRO A 271 -21.19 -16.15 21.36
C PRO A 271 -21.08 -16.68 22.80
N ASP A 272 -19.91 -16.55 23.41
CA ASP A 272 -19.62 -17.05 24.78
C ASP A 272 -20.25 -16.20 25.91
N ASN A 273 -20.82 -15.04 25.57
CA ASN A 273 -21.54 -14.16 26.53
C ASN A 273 -23.06 -14.33 26.52
N MET A 274 -23.57 -15.32 25.84
CA MET A 274 -24.99 -15.67 26.03
C MET A 274 -25.18 -16.43 27.35
N PRO A 275 -26.03 -15.97 28.27
CA PRO A 275 -26.39 -16.77 29.44
C PRO A 275 -26.88 -18.14 28.94
N LYS A 276 -26.25 -19.22 29.44
CA LYS A 276 -26.76 -20.57 29.20
C LYS A 276 -28.24 -20.55 29.64
N ARG A 277 -29.14 -20.67 28.66
CA ARG A 277 -30.56 -20.87 28.95
C ARG A 277 -30.66 -22.14 29.79
N GLY A 278 -30.94 -21.97 31.09
CA GLY A 278 -31.29 -23.04 32.01
C GLY A 278 -32.63 -23.66 31.62
#